data_552b7396042dbf49b305d2deda24f3e2
#
_entry.id   552b7396042dbf49b305d2deda24f3e2
#
_cell.length_a   1.000
_cell.length_b   1.000
_cell.length_c   1.000
_cell.angle_alpha   90.00
_cell.angle_beta   90.00
_cell.angle_gamma   90.00
#
_symmetry.space_group_name_H-M   'P 1'
#
loop_
_entity.id
_entity.type
_entity.pdbx_description
1 polymer ?
#
loop_
_entity_poly.entity_id
_entity_poly.type
_entity_poly.pdbx_seq_one_letter_code
_entity_poly.pdbx_strand_id
1 'polypeptide(L)'
;LPIYLLLVGAFFPKNGSLVLLAIYAIGIALAVIMARLFSRFLVKGDDTPFVMELPPYRMPTMKSIFRHTWEKGAQYLKKMGGIIMIASIIIWFLGYYPDHDAYPTQAEQQENSYIGQIGQAVEPVLKPLGFDWKLSIGLLSGVGAKELVVSTLGVLYTNDADADVVSLAERIPITPLAAFSYMLFVLIYFPC
;
A
#
# COMPACT_ATOMS: atom_id res chain seq x y z
N LEU A 1 -1.92 -2.72 6.74
CA LEU A 1 -1.34 -3.40 7.90
C LEU A 1 -0.83 -4.82 7.60
N PRO A 2 -1.50 -5.68 6.78
CA PRO A 2 -1.08 -7.07 6.58
C PRO A 2 0.37 -7.23 6.12
N ILE A 3 0.81 -6.43 5.16
CA ILE A 3 2.17 -6.52 4.61
C ILE A 3 3.26 -6.22 5.68
N TYR A 4 3.00 -5.30 6.61
CA TYR A 4 3.94 -5.02 7.70
C TYR A 4 4.05 -6.18 8.66
N LEU A 5 2.92 -6.81 9.03
CA LEU A 5 2.90 -7.98 9.91
C LEU A 5 3.61 -9.16 9.25
N LEU A 6 3.39 -9.36 7.95
CA LEU A 6 4.06 -10.39 7.17
C LEU A 6 5.57 -10.22 7.19
N LEU A 7 6.07 -9.06 6.75
CA LEU A 7 7.51 -8.83 6.62
C LEU A 7 8.21 -8.72 7.98
N VAL A 8 7.55 -8.14 8.98
CA VAL A 8 8.11 -8.09 10.33
C VAL A 8 8.15 -9.47 10.97
N GLY A 9 7.11 -10.27 10.83
CA GLY A 9 7.08 -11.65 11.32
C GLY A 9 8.15 -12.53 10.68
N ALA A 10 8.38 -12.33 9.37
CA ALA A 10 9.37 -13.06 8.60
C ALA A 10 10.82 -12.73 8.97
N PHE A 11 11.15 -11.45 8.90
CA PHE A 11 12.54 -10.99 8.92
C PHE A 11 13.01 -10.44 10.28
N PHE A 12 12.07 -10.11 11.18
CA PHE A 12 12.37 -9.49 12.48
C PHE A 12 11.65 -10.16 13.67
N PRO A 13 11.73 -11.49 13.85
CA PRO A 13 10.95 -12.20 14.88
C PRO A 13 11.27 -11.75 16.31
N LYS A 14 12.51 -11.32 16.58
CA LYS A 14 12.92 -10.87 17.92
C LYS A 14 12.61 -9.40 18.21
N ASN A 15 12.63 -8.55 17.21
CA ASN A 15 12.53 -7.08 17.36
C ASN A 15 11.37 -6.48 16.56
N GLY A 16 10.35 -7.26 16.23
CA GLY A 16 9.25 -6.86 15.33
C GLY A 16 8.51 -5.61 15.79
N SER A 17 8.20 -5.50 17.08
CA SER A 17 7.53 -4.33 17.66
C SER A 17 8.38 -3.06 17.56
N LEU A 18 9.69 -3.18 17.75
CA LEU A 18 10.61 -2.04 17.62
C LEU A 18 10.75 -1.58 16.18
N VAL A 19 10.78 -2.52 15.22
CA VAL A 19 10.81 -2.20 13.78
C VAL A 19 9.52 -1.50 13.36
N LEU A 20 8.36 -1.97 13.80
CA LEU A 20 7.08 -1.30 13.53
C LEU A 20 7.06 0.12 14.12
N LEU A 21 7.49 0.28 15.37
CA LEU A 21 7.59 1.59 15.99
C LEU A 21 8.51 2.53 15.20
N ALA A 22 9.67 2.03 14.76
CA ALA A 22 10.60 2.80 13.94
C ALA A 22 9.98 3.25 12.61
N ILE A 23 9.27 2.38 11.92
CA ILE A 23 8.57 2.71 10.67
C ILE A 23 7.52 3.81 10.89
N TYR A 24 6.72 3.71 11.95
CA TYR A 24 5.76 4.74 12.31
C TYR A 24 6.43 6.07 12.66
N ALA A 25 7.50 6.04 13.45
CA ALA A 25 8.26 7.24 13.80
C ALA A 25 8.87 7.93 12.56
N ILE A 26 9.42 7.15 11.64
CA ILE A 26 9.94 7.65 10.36
C ILE A 26 8.79 8.27 9.54
N GLY A 27 7.63 7.62 9.47
CA GLY A 27 6.45 8.16 8.77
C GLY A 27 6.01 9.51 9.32
N ILE A 28 5.95 9.66 10.65
CA ILE A 28 5.62 10.92 11.31
C ILE A 28 6.68 11.99 11.03
N ALA A 29 7.96 11.64 11.14
CA ALA A 29 9.06 12.57 10.86
C ALA A 29 9.02 13.06 9.40
N LEU A 30 8.82 12.16 8.44
CA LEU A 30 8.66 12.52 7.03
C LEU A 30 7.45 13.42 6.80
N ALA A 31 6.31 13.14 7.42
CA ALA A 31 5.12 13.98 7.31
C ALA A 31 5.38 15.41 7.81
N VAL A 32 6.07 15.55 8.95
CA VAL A 32 6.44 16.87 9.50
C VAL A 32 7.42 17.61 8.59
N ILE A 33 8.42 16.89 8.06
CA ILE A 33 9.41 17.46 7.13
C ILE A 33 8.70 17.96 5.86
N MET A 34 7.84 17.14 5.26
CA MET A 34 7.11 17.48 4.05
C MET A 34 6.12 18.63 4.28
N ALA A 35 5.41 18.64 5.42
CA ALA A 35 4.53 19.72 5.78
C ALA A 35 5.29 21.06 5.89
N ARG A 36 6.46 21.06 6.53
CA ARG A 36 7.33 22.25 6.60
C ARG A 36 7.87 22.69 5.24
N LEU A 37 8.28 21.72 4.42
CA LEU A 37 8.79 21.97 3.08
C LEU A 37 7.71 22.64 2.22
N PHE A 38 6.50 22.07 2.19
CA PHE A 38 5.38 22.62 1.42
C PHE A 38 4.92 23.97 1.95
N SER A 39 4.83 24.14 3.27
CA SER A 39 4.50 25.44 3.87
C SER A 39 5.50 26.54 3.47
N ARG A 40 6.79 26.18 3.38
CA ARG A 40 7.83 27.17 3.05
C ARG A 40 7.92 27.51 1.55
N PHE A 41 7.72 26.52 0.67
CA PHE A 41 7.99 26.64 -0.77
C PHE A 41 6.74 26.75 -1.63
N LEU A 42 5.65 26.06 -1.28
CA LEU A 42 4.43 26.00 -2.09
C LEU A 42 3.31 26.90 -1.56
N VAL A 43 3.15 26.96 -0.24
CA VAL A 43 2.03 27.68 0.38
C VAL A 43 2.55 28.99 0.95
N LYS A 44 2.65 30.01 0.10
CA LYS A 44 2.85 31.40 0.54
C LYS A 44 1.46 32.00 0.75
N GLY A 45 0.93 31.93 1.96
CA GLY A 45 -0.30 32.59 2.35
C GLY A 45 0.02 33.74 3.33
N ASP A 46 -0.66 34.86 3.17
CA ASP A 46 -0.68 35.87 4.19
C ASP A 46 -1.38 35.34 5.44
N ASP A 47 -0.82 35.65 6.61
CA ASP A 47 -1.47 35.30 7.88
C ASP A 47 -2.81 36.03 7.96
N THR A 48 -3.90 35.33 7.69
CA THR A 48 -5.22 35.88 7.91
C THR A 48 -5.43 36.03 9.42
N PRO A 49 -5.84 37.25 9.90
CA PRO A 49 -6.12 37.42 11.32
C PRO A 49 -7.20 36.45 11.75
N PHE A 50 -6.83 35.56 12.66
CA PHE A 50 -7.70 34.53 13.17
C PHE A 50 -8.67 35.12 14.21
N VAL A 51 -9.83 35.55 13.78
CA VAL A 51 -10.92 35.98 14.68
C VAL A 51 -11.82 34.75 14.90
N MET A 52 -11.64 34.05 16.01
CA MET A 52 -12.50 32.94 16.38
C MET A 52 -13.47 33.40 17.48
N GLU A 53 -14.72 33.60 17.10
CA GLU A 53 -15.78 33.57 18.09
C GLU A 53 -15.95 32.10 18.52
N LEU A 54 -15.84 31.84 19.82
CA LEU A 54 -16.04 30.48 20.34
C LEU A 54 -17.50 30.07 20.08
N PRO A 55 -17.73 29.06 19.23
CA PRO A 55 -19.10 28.61 18.97
C PRO A 55 -19.72 28.07 20.26
N PRO A 56 -21.00 28.38 20.53
CA PRO A 56 -21.68 27.92 21.73
C PRO A 56 -21.68 26.38 21.78
N TYR A 57 -21.34 25.84 22.94
CA TYR A 57 -21.30 24.39 23.15
C TYR A 57 -22.72 23.82 23.00
N ARG A 58 -22.95 23.05 21.96
CA ARG A 58 -24.24 22.40 21.68
C ARG A 58 -24.09 20.90 21.66
N MET A 59 -25.00 20.20 22.35
CA MET A 59 -25.07 18.75 22.26
C MET A 59 -25.41 18.33 20.81
N PRO A 60 -24.67 17.37 20.22
CA PRO A 60 -24.98 16.89 18.88
C PRO A 60 -26.37 16.24 18.85
N THR A 61 -27.19 16.60 17.89
CA THR A 61 -28.49 15.98 17.69
C THR A 61 -28.36 14.64 16.99
N MET A 62 -29.13 13.62 17.39
CA MET A 62 -29.11 12.29 16.76
C MET A 62 -29.30 12.35 15.25
N LYS A 63 -30.18 13.22 14.77
CA LYS A 63 -30.41 13.43 13.34
C LYS A 63 -29.14 13.91 12.61
N SER A 64 -28.36 14.81 13.21
CA SER A 64 -27.10 15.29 12.65
C SER A 64 -26.05 14.19 12.64
N ILE A 65 -25.95 13.39 13.72
CA ILE A 65 -25.02 12.26 13.80
C ILE A 65 -25.33 11.25 12.68
N PHE A 66 -26.57 10.80 12.55
CA PHE A 66 -26.95 9.84 11.51
C PHE A 66 -26.70 10.38 10.11
N ARG A 67 -27.02 11.66 9.84
CA ARG A 67 -26.75 12.26 8.54
C ARG A 67 -25.26 12.27 8.23
N HIS A 68 -24.42 12.75 9.13
CA HIS A 68 -22.97 12.79 8.92
C HIS A 68 -22.36 11.41 8.78
N THR A 69 -22.80 10.45 9.58
CA THR A 69 -22.33 9.06 9.46
C THR A 69 -22.71 8.47 8.10
N TRP A 70 -23.94 8.69 7.66
CA TRP A 70 -24.39 8.22 6.35
C TRP A 70 -23.64 8.89 5.20
N GLU A 71 -23.47 10.21 5.26
CA GLU A 71 -22.71 10.96 4.25
C GLU A 71 -21.26 10.45 4.15
N LYS A 72 -20.60 10.22 5.28
CA LYS A 72 -19.23 9.67 5.30
C LYS A 72 -19.19 8.22 4.81
N GLY A 73 -20.14 7.39 5.23
CA GLY A 73 -20.26 6.01 4.75
C GLY A 73 -20.53 5.95 3.24
N ALA A 74 -21.46 6.77 2.74
CA ALA A 74 -21.76 6.83 1.31
C ALA A 74 -20.57 7.34 0.47
N GLN A 75 -19.82 8.35 0.96
CA GLN A 75 -18.60 8.82 0.31
C GLN A 75 -17.54 7.72 0.25
N TYR A 76 -17.37 6.96 1.33
CA TYR A 76 -16.44 5.83 1.38
C TYR A 76 -16.84 4.74 0.38
N LEU A 77 -18.09 4.31 0.37
CA LEU A 77 -18.62 3.31 -0.56
C LEU A 77 -18.50 3.76 -2.02
N LYS A 78 -18.77 5.04 -2.31
CA LYS A 78 -18.61 5.61 -3.66
C LYS A 78 -17.14 5.60 -4.10
N LYS A 79 -16.21 5.90 -3.20
CA LYS A 79 -14.78 5.85 -3.47
C LYS A 79 -14.32 4.40 -3.69
N MET A 80 -14.76 3.46 -2.86
CA MET A 80 -14.45 2.04 -3.00
C MET A 80 -15.02 1.44 -4.29
N GLY A 81 -16.31 1.68 -4.56
CA GLY A 81 -16.98 1.17 -5.75
C GLY A 81 -16.56 1.85 -7.05
N GLY A 82 -15.92 3.02 -6.99
CA GLY A 82 -15.41 3.72 -8.16
C GLY A 82 -13.94 3.41 -8.45
N ILE A 83 -13.06 4.19 -7.86
CA ILE A 83 -11.62 4.20 -8.23
C ILE A 83 -10.95 2.84 -7.94
N ILE A 84 -11.21 2.26 -6.76
CA ILE A 84 -10.56 0.99 -6.36
C ILE A 84 -11.05 -0.16 -7.25
N MET A 85 -12.34 -0.22 -7.54
CA MET A 85 -12.89 -1.26 -8.41
C MET A 85 -12.32 -1.15 -9.84
N ILE A 86 -12.27 0.05 -10.42
CA ILE A 86 -11.68 0.27 -11.75
C ILE A 86 -10.20 -0.12 -11.74
N ALA A 87 -9.43 0.32 -10.74
CA ALA A 87 -8.01 -0.04 -10.61
C ALA A 87 -7.83 -1.55 -10.48
N SER A 88 -8.65 -2.23 -9.68
CA SER A 88 -8.59 -3.69 -9.53
C SER A 88 -8.94 -4.43 -10.82
N ILE A 89 -9.90 -3.94 -11.61
CA ILE A 89 -10.23 -4.51 -12.91
C ILE A 89 -9.05 -4.35 -13.88
N ILE A 90 -8.40 -3.18 -13.90
CA ILE A 90 -7.23 -2.94 -14.75
C ILE A 90 -6.07 -3.88 -14.36
N ILE A 91 -5.78 -4.02 -13.06
CA ILE A 91 -4.73 -4.90 -12.57
C ILE A 91 -5.04 -6.36 -12.89
N TRP A 92 -6.30 -6.78 -12.69
CA TRP A 92 -6.75 -8.11 -13.07
C TRP A 92 -6.58 -8.36 -14.58
N PHE A 93 -7.01 -7.42 -15.42
CA PHE A 93 -6.84 -7.52 -16.88
C PHE A 93 -5.37 -7.63 -17.28
N LEU A 94 -4.50 -6.80 -16.73
CA LEU A 94 -3.05 -6.84 -16.99
C LEU A 94 -2.40 -8.15 -16.50
N GLY A 95 -2.91 -8.74 -15.43
CA GLY A 95 -2.44 -10.01 -14.90
C GLY A 95 -3.00 -11.23 -15.62
N TYR A 96 -4.16 -11.08 -16.30
CA TYR A 96 -4.82 -12.17 -17.00
C TYR A 96 -4.29 -12.38 -18.43
N TYR A 97 -3.99 -11.30 -19.15
CA TYR A 97 -3.55 -11.33 -20.55
C TYR A 97 -2.01 -11.26 -20.66
N PRO A 98 -1.39 -11.80 -21.80
CA PRO A 98 -2.07 -12.28 -23.00
C PRO A 98 -2.51 -13.75 -22.97
N ASP A 99 -1.82 -14.65 -22.28
CA ASP A 99 -1.96 -16.09 -22.46
C ASP A 99 -2.29 -16.82 -21.15
N HIS A 100 -3.50 -16.60 -20.62
CA HIS A 100 -3.93 -17.18 -19.35
C HIS A 100 -3.88 -18.73 -19.32
N ASP A 101 -4.30 -19.38 -20.39
CA ASP A 101 -4.45 -20.83 -20.44
C ASP A 101 -3.17 -21.57 -20.93
N ALA A 102 -2.11 -20.82 -21.26
CA ALA A 102 -0.89 -21.39 -21.80
C ALA A 102 0.08 -21.94 -20.73
N TYR A 103 -0.10 -21.54 -19.46
CA TYR A 103 0.85 -21.85 -18.40
C TYR A 103 0.23 -22.70 -17.29
N PRO A 104 0.98 -23.73 -16.80
CA PRO A 104 0.46 -24.68 -15.80
C PRO A 104 0.36 -24.08 -14.39
N THR A 105 1.09 -23.00 -14.10
CA THR A 105 1.10 -22.37 -12.77
C THR A 105 0.72 -20.89 -12.82
N GLN A 106 0.02 -20.41 -11.77
CA GLN A 106 -0.37 -19.01 -11.66
C GLN A 106 0.85 -18.07 -11.61
N ALA A 107 1.98 -18.53 -11.07
CA ALA A 107 3.20 -17.74 -11.02
C ALA A 107 3.81 -17.53 -12.41
N GLU A 108 3.89 -18.59 -13.25
CA GLU A 108 4.38 -18.50 -14.63
C GLU A 108 3.46 -17.66 -15.50
N GLN A 109 2.15 -17.77 -15.28
CA GLN A 109 1.17 -16.94 -15.96
C GLN A 109 1.38 -15.45 -15.61
N GLN A 110 1.56 -15.11 -14.35
CA GLN A 110 1.80 -13.72 -13.96
C GLN A 110 3.16 -13.20 -14.44
N GLU A 111 4.18 -14.05 -14.52
CA GLU A 111 5.48 -13.67 -15.06
C GLU A 111 5.40 -13.26 -16.53
N ASN A 112 4.62 -13.97 -17.33
CA ASN A 112 4.45 -13.72 -18.76
C ASN A 112 3.31 -12.75 -19.09
N SER A 113 2.50 -12.36 -18.10
CA SER A 113 1.43 -11.38 -18.25
C SER A 113 1.96 -9.96 -18.51
N TYR A 114 1.09 -9.04 -18.94
CA TYR A 114 1.47 -7.63 -19.12
C TYR A 114 1.97 -7.00 -17.81
N ILE A 115 1.38 -7.35 -16.66
CA ILE A 115 1.87 -6.84 -15.37
C ILE A 115 3.25 -7.40 -15.03
N GLY A 116 3.54 -8.66 -15.41
CA GLY A 116 4.84 -9.28 -15.27
C GLY A 116 5.92 -8.58 -16.10
N GLN A 117 5.62 -8.30 -17.36
CA GLN A 117 6.51 -7.57 -18.26
C GLN A 117 6.81 -6.15 -17.74
N ILE A 118 5.80 -5.44 -17.21
CA ILE A 118 6.00 -4.14 -16.57
C ILE A 118 6.87 -4.28 -15.33
N GLY A 119 6.64 -5.31 -14.49
CA GLY A 119 7.45 -5.59 -13.31
C GLY A 119 8.92 -5.81 -13.65
N GLN A 120 9.20 -6.62 -14.67
CA GLN A 120 10.56 -6.87 -15.18
C GLN A 120 11.21 -5.61 -15.78
N ALA A 121 10.43 -4.77 -16.47
CA ALA A 121 10.94 -3.51 -17.00
C ALA A 121 11.29 -2.49 -15.91
N VAL A 122 10.60 -2.53 -14.77
CA VAL A 122 10.85 -1.66 -13.61
C VAL A 122 11.93 -2.23 -12.68
N GLU A 123 12.17 -3.54 -12.70
CA GLU A 123 13.16 -4.21 -11.85
C GLU A 123 14.53 -3.51 -11.82
N PRO A 124 15.16 -3.13 -12.95
CA PRO A 124 16.48 -2.50 -12.94
C PRO A 124 16.53 -1.18 -12.14
N VAL A 125 15.41 -0.47 -12.03
CA VAL A 125 15.30 0.77 -11.24
C VAL A 125 15.19 0.45 -9.74
N LEU A 126 14.52 -0.64 -9.38
CA LEU A 126 14.27 -1.05 -8.00
C LEU A 126 15.33 -2.03 -7.46
N LYS A 127 16.14 -2.61 -8.33
CA LYS A 127 17.22 -3.54 -7.97
C LYS A 127 18.23 -2.98 -6.95
N PRO A 128 18.61 -1.68 -6.98
CA PRO A 128 19.48 -1.10 -5.94
C PRO A 128 18.87 -1.14 -4.53
N LEU A 129 17.53 -1.22 -4.42
CA LEU A 129 16.80 -1.37 -3.15
C LEU A 129 16.69 -2.84 -2.71
N GLY A 130 17.18 -3.78 -3.53
CA GLY A 130 17.06 -5.21 -3.30
C GLY A 130 15.72 -5.81 -3.66
N PHE A 131 14.93 -5.14 -4.52
CA PHE A 131 13.63 -5.62 -4.98
C PHE A 131 13.80 -6.39 -6.29
N ASP A 132 13.17 -7.55 -6.35
CA ASP A 132 13.02 -8.33 -7.57
C ASP A 132 11.75 -7.91 -8.35
N TRP A 133 11.55 -8.49 -9.52
CA TRP A 133 10.39 -8.22 -10.35
C TRP A 133 9.07 -8.61 -9.65
N LYS A 134 9.06 -9.65 -8.81
CA LYS A 134 7.88 -10.10 -8.05
C LYS A 134 7.45 -9.05 -7.01
N LEU A 135 8.40 -8.51 -6.27
CA LEU A 135 8.14 -7.40 -5.35
C LEU A 135 7.67 -6.14 -6.08
N SER A 136 8.23 -5.89 -7.27
CA SER A 136 7.81 -4.78 -8.13
C SER A 136 6.35 -4.91 -8.58
N ILE A 137 5.93 -6.12 -8.98
CA ILE A 137 4.51 -6.41 -9.27
C ILE A 137 3.64 -6.23 -8.02
N GLY A 138 4.10 -6.69 -6.87
CA GLY A 138 3.42 -6.46 -5.60
C GLY A 138 3.17 -4.98 -5.34
N LEU A 139 4.16 -4.11 -5.59
CA LEU A 139 3.98 -2.65 -5.48
C LEU A 139 2.98 -2.11 -6.50
N LEU A 140 3.03 -2.56 -7.74
CA LEU A 140 2.08 -2.13 -8.78
C LEU A 140 0.64 -2.51 -8.43
N SER A 141 0.41 -3.75 -7.98
CA SER A 141 -0.91 -4.20 -7.54
C SER A 141 -1.40 -3.44 -6.31
N GLY A 142 -0.49 -3.04 -5.43
CA GLY A 142 -0.77 -2.23 -4.25
C GLY A 142 -1.24 -0.80 -4.55
N VAL A 143 -1.07 -0.30 -5.77
CA VAL A 143 -1.65 0.98 -6.21
C VAL A 143 -3.19 0.92 -6.21
N GLY A 144 -3.76 -0.23 -6.57
CA GLY A 144 -5.21 -0.43 -6.50
C GLY A 144 -5.73 -0.54 -5.07
N ALA A 145 -5.12 -1.42 -4.30
CA ALA A 145 -5.38 -1.58 -2.87
C ALA A 145 -4.17 -2.23 -2.19
N LYS A 146 -3.73 -1.71 -1.05
CA LYS A 146 -2.55 -2.22 -0.32
C LYS A 146 -2.69 -3.68 0.12
N GLU A 147 -3.91 -4.15 0.30
CA GLU A 147 -4.23 -5.53 0.61
C GLU A 147 -3.86 -6.50 -0.51
N LEU A 148 -3.94 -6.05 -1.77
CA LEU A 148 -3.57 -6.86 -2.94
C LEU A 148 -2.07 -7.18 -2.98
N VAL A 149 -1.22 -6.39 -2.34
CA VAL A 149 0.22 -6.67 -2.26
C VAL A 149 0.48 -8.06 -1.69
N VAL A 150 -0.14 -8.39 -0.57
CA VAL A 150 0.06 -9.69 0.11
C VAL A 150 -0.47 -10.84 -0.73
N SER A 151 -1.68 -10.70 -1.28
CA SER A 151 -2.28 -11.72 -2.15
C SER A 151 -1.45 -11.95 -3.42
N THR A 152 -0.99 -10.87 -4.06
CA THR A 152 -0.12 -10.97 -5.25
C THR A 152 1.21 -11.65 -4.92
N LEU A 153 1.86 -11.30 -3.80
CA LEU A 153 3.09 -11.96 -3.36
C LEU A 153 2.82 -13.43 -3.01
N GLY A 154 1.66 -13.74 -2.41
CA GLY A 154 1.22 -15.12 -2.18
C GLY A 154 1.22 -15.93 -3.46
N VAL A 155 0.53 -15.46 -4.49
CA VAL A 155 0.48 -16.13 -5.80
C VAL A 155 1.87 -16.29 -6.40
N LEU A 156 2.70 -15.23 -6.40
CA LEU A 156 4.01 -15.24 -7.06
C LEU A 156 5.07 -16.10 -6.37
N TYR A 157 4.99 -16.25 -5.05
CA TYR A 157 5.99 -17.01 -4.30
C TYR A 157 5.51 -18.40 -3.84
N THR A 158 4.20 -18.60 -3.67
CA THR A 158 3.65 -19.87 -3.17
C THR A 158 2.69 -20.54 -4.13
N ASN A 159 2.28 -19.91 -5.22
CA ASN A 159 1.17 -20.30 -6.12
C ASN A 159 -0.19 -20.36 -5.41
N ASP A 160 -0.33 -19.67 -4.29
CA ASP A 160 -1.57 -19.63 -3.50
C ASP A 160 -1.84 -18.19 -3.06
N ALA A 161 -3.02 -17.68 -3.42
CA ALA A 161 -3.43 -16.31 -3.05
C ALA A 161 -3.77 -16.17 -1.56
N ASP A 162 -4.15 -17.29 -0.92
CA ASP A 162 -4.53 -17.38 0.49
C ASP A 162 -3.40 -17.99 1.35
N ALA A 163 -2.17 -18.01 0.82
CA ALA A 163 -1.01 -18.56 1.54
C ALA A 163 -0.83 -17.92 2.92
N ASP A 164 -0.59 -18.76 3.91
CA ASP A 164 -0.31 -18.30 5.27
C ASP A 164 0.89 -17.35 5.30
N VAL A 165 0.78 -16.30 6.12
CA VAL A 165 1.82 -15.28 6.29
C VAL A 165 3.19 -15.89 6.60
N VAL A 166 3.23 -16.97 7.37
CA VAL A 166 4.46 -17.66 7.76
C VAL A 166 5.10 -18.38 6.57
N SER A 167 4.31 -19.12 5.79
CA SER A 167 4.79 -19.87 4.61
C SER A 167 5.28 -18.93 3.51
N LEU A 168 4.64 -17.79 3.34
CA LEU A 168 5.04 -16.75 2.39
C LEU A 168 6.36 -16.10 2.84
N ALA A 169 6.50 -15.84 4.13
CA ALA A 169 7.67 -15.22 4.72
C ALA A 169 8.96 -16.01 4.50
N GLU A 170 8.89 -17.33 4.59
CA GLU A 170 10.04 -18.24 4.38
C GLU A 170 10.47 -18.35 2.91
N ARG A 171 9.57 -18.04 1.98
CA ARG A 171 9.82 -18.20 0.54
C ARG A 171 10.26 -16.91 -0.17
N ILE A 172 10.16 -15.76 0.47
CA ILE A 172 10.62 -14.49 -0.10
C ILE A 172 12.14 -14.37 0.07
N PRO A 173 12.95 -14.45 -0.99
CA PRO A 173 14.41 -14.49 -0.91
C PRO A 173 15.00 -13.08 -0.83
N ILE A 174 14.61 -12.28 0.16
CA ILE A 174 15.12 -10.92 0.35
C ILE A 174 15.89 -10.77 1.66
N THR A 175 16.79 -9.80 1.70
CA THR A 175 17.51 -9.47 2.92
C THR A 175 16.63 -8.70 3.89
N PRO A 176 16.89 -8.74 5.22
CA PRO A 176 16.15 -7.93 6.19
C PRO A 176 16.17 -6.42 5.87
N LEU A 177 17.26 -5.93 5.27
CA LEU A 177 17.37 -4.54 4.85
C LEU A 177 16.41 -4.22 3.69
N ALA A 178 16.33 -5.13 2.70
CA ALA A 178 15.39 -4.98 1.58
C ALA A 178 13.93 -5.07 2.07
N ALA A 179 13.62 -5.96 3.03
CA ALA A 179 12.31 -6.03 3.65
C ALA A 179 11.95 -4.71 4.38
N PHE A 180 12.88 -4.14 5.12
CA PHE A 180 12.69 -2.84 5.76
C PHE A 180 12.46 -1.71 4.73
N SER A 181 13.28 -1.68 3.67
CA SER A 181 13.13 -0.72 2.58
C SER A 181 11.78 -0.86 1.87
N TYR A 182 11.31 -2.09 1.68
CA TYR A 182 10.01 -2.36 1.07
C TYR A 182 8.86 -1.85 1.95
N MET A 183 8.91 -2.10 3.26
CA MET A 183 7.93 -1.59 4.22
C MET A 183 7.90 -0.06 4.22
N LEU A 184 9.06 0.57 4.20
CA LEU A 184 9.17 2.03 4.15
C LEU A 184 8.63 2.59 2.83
N PHE A 185 8.92 1.91 1.71
CA PHE A 185 8.39 2.29 0.40
C PHE A 185 6.86 2.20 0.38
N VAL A 186 6.28 1.10 0.89
CA VAL A 186 4.82 0.91 1.01
C VAL A 186 4.17 1.94 1.94
N LEU A 187 4.90 2.47 2.91
CA LEU A 187 4.41 3.54 3.78
C LEU A 187 4.24 4.86 3.02
N ILE A 188 5.23 5.21 2.19
CA ILE A 188 5.37 6.53 1.58
C ILE A 188 4.62 6.62 0.26
N TYR A 189 4.66 5.53 -0.52
CA TYR A 189 4.05 5.54 -1.83
C TYR A 189 2.53 5.54 -1.73
N PHE A 190 1.71 5.86 -2.45
CA PHE A 190 0.26 5.94 -2.54
C PHE A 190 -0.50 5.75 -1.21
N PRO A 191 -1.01 6.81 -0.59
CA PRO A 191 -1.93 6.71 0.54
C PRO A 191 -3.29 6.18 0.05
N CYS A 192 -3.75 5.15 0.71
CA CYS A 192 -5.09 4.62 0.49
C CYS A 192 -6.13 5.48 1.22
#